data_f90f6543b0d0eda9d06f5eeda3839fce
#
_entry.id   f90f6543b0d0eda9d06f5eeda3839fce
#
_cell.length_a   1.000
_cell.length_b   1.000
_cell.length_c   1.000
_cell.angle_alpha   90.00
_cell.angle_beta   90.00
_cell.angle_gamma   90.00
#
_symmetry.space_group_name_H-M   'P 1'
#
loop_
_entity.id
_entity.type
_entity.pdbx_description
1 polymer ?
#
loop_
_entity_poly.entity_id
_entity_poly.type
_entity_poly.pdbx_seq_one_letter_code
_entity_poly.pdbx_strand_id
1 'polypeptide(L)'
;VENMVITVTGGEGLTINGERTPVRGVTLYHDNALSGGTLTPEDYDADLRIIRTMGANALRSAVMPHAQYLYDRCDEQGMLVWIDAPLHRSSFLGDVSYFATPAFEQNGLDQLQEIVAQNINHPSVVMWGIFSRLWMRGDDVTPYIRRLNETARTMAPSRPTVACSDQNGDINFITDLIVWQQDVGWRRASTDDVIVWRDQLQKNWSHLRSGVCYGGSGFLGHKSYTAQSEPRSNWMPEEKQTRFHEEYAKNLQNDSLFWGIWIDNMFDYGSSRPPYGINGAGLVTLNRREKKDAYYLYKAMWNGAEPTLHIVDKRRRLRDYEKQAFRVYSSAGTPTLIVGRDTLAMSEYAPFQYRSDSVAIHGMIEVKAAAGDLRDSVTILVGNVLKPKRTQVLRRTAGPQTTN
;
A
#
# COMPACT_ATOMS: atom_id res chain seq x y z
N VAL A 1 -4.13 10.00 31.96
CA VAL A 1 -4.47 9.27 30.73
C VAL A 1 -5.73 8.49 31.04
N GLU A 2 -6.87 8.90 30.51
CA GLU A 2 -8.12 8.14 30.65
C GLU A 2 -7.93 6.75 30.06
N ASN A 3 -8.49 5.74 30.70
CA ASN A 3 -8.42 4.36 30.27
C ASN A 3 -9.05 4.22 28.89
N MET A 4 -8.23 4.20 27.84
CA MET A 4 -8.70 3.96 26.48
C MET A 4 -9.16 2.50 26.36
N VAL A 5 -10.42 2.31 26.03
CA VAL A 5 -11.01 0.98 25.79
C VAL A 5 -11.09 0.76 24.29
N ILE A 6 -10.35 -0.23 23.81
CA ILE A 6 -10.36 -0.63 22.40
C ILE A 6 -11.06 -1.97 22.31
N THR A 7 -12.10 -2.02 21.50
CA THR A 7 -12.77 -3.30 21.18
C THR A 7 -12.89 -3.47 19.68
N VAL A 8 -12.79 -4.71 19.24
CA VAL A 8 -13.07 -5.09 17.86
C VAL A 8 -14.11 -6.19 17.90
N THR A 9 -15.28 -5.91 17.32
CA THR A 9 -16.36 -6.86 17.20
C THR A 9 -16.56 -7.26 15.75
N GLY A 10 -16.89 -8.53 15.53
CA GLY A 10 -17.20 -9.00 14.17
C GLY A 10 -18.41 -8.23 13.63
N GLY A 11 -18.24 -7.56 12.48
CA GLY A 11 -19.28 -6.78 11.82
C GLY A 11 -19.42 -5.32 12.26
N GLU A 12 -18.93 -4.93 13.45
CA GLU A 12 -18.98 -3.52 13.91
C GLU A 12 -17.66 -2.78 13.70
N GLY A 13 -16.56 -3.50 13.48
CA GLY A 13 -15.22 -2.95 13.28
C GLY A 13 -14.54 -2.56 14.60
N LEU A 14 -13.57 -1.65 14.52
CA LEU A 14 -12.85 -1.13 15.66
C LEU A 14 -13.68 -0.04 16.36
N THR A 15 -13.80 -0.13 17.68
CA THR A 15 -14.35 0.95 18.50
C THR A 15 -13.29 1.45 19.49
N ILE A 16 -13.25 2.75 19.70
CA ILE A 16 -12.41 3.39 20.71
C ILE A 16 -13.35 4.13 21.66
N ASN A 17 -13.32 3.78 22.93
CA ASN A 17 -14.21 4.33 23.96
C ASN A 17 -15.71 4.24 23.59
N GLY A 18 -16.08 3.14 22.89
CA GLY A 18 -17.46 2.91 22.44
C GLY A 18 -17.83 3.56 21.11
N GLU A 19 -16.97 4.39 20.54
CA GLU A 19 -17.22 5.01 19.24
C GLU A 19 -16.59 4.21 18.10
N ARG A 20 -17.39 3.90 17.08
CA ARG A 20 -16.91 3.21 15.88
C ARG A 20 -15.89 4.07 15.13
N THR A 21 -14.69 3.53 14.98
CA THR A 21 -13.56 4.21 14.32
C THR A 21 -13.13 3.42 13.09
N PRO A 22 -13.54 3.81 11.87
CA PRO A 22 -13.06 3.18 10.65
C PRO A 22 -11.55 3.35 10.52
N VAL A 23 -10.80 2.25 10.42
CA VAL A 23 -9.35 2.30 10.29
C VAL A 23 -8.94 2.42 8.83
N ARG A 24 -8.29 3.54 8.50
CA ARG A 24 -7.71 3.86 7.19
C ARG A 24 -6.22 4.00 7.38
N GLY A 25 -5.55 2.86 7.39
CA GLY A 25 -4.15 2.75 7.79
C GLY A 25 -3.16 2.76 6.63
N VAL A 26 -1.96 3.18 6.92
CA VAL A 26 -0.80 3.09 6.03
C VAL A 26 0.37 2.46 6.75
N THR A 27 1.17 1.66 6.05
CA THR A 27 2.42 1.12 6.56
C THR A 27 3.55 2.12 6.35
N LEU A 28 4.31 2.40 7.39
CA LEU A 28 5.43 3.32 7.39
C LEU A 28 6.73 2.57 7.70
N TYR A 29 7.68 2.62 6.77
CA TYR A 29 9.06 2.17 7.00
C TYR A 29 9.94 3.36 7.38
N HIS A 30 10.91 3.13 8.25
CA HIS A 30 11.84 4.14 8.76
C HIS A 30 12.93 4.42 7.72
N ASP A 31 12.60 5.19 6.68
CA ASP A 31 13.52 5.50 5.58
C ASP A 31 13.14 6.77 4.82
N ASN A 32 14.16 7.47 4.35
CA ASN A 32 14.07 8.69 3.55
C ASN A 32 15.22 8.75 2.53
N ALA A 33 14.99 9.34 1.36
CA ALA A 33 15.97 9.41 0.26
C ALA A 33 17.25 10.15 0.61
N LEU A 34 17.22 11.11 1.53
CA LEU A 34 18.35 11.96 1.88
C LEU A 34 19.09 11.46 3.12
N SER A 35 18.35 11.00 4.12
CA SER A 35 18.87 10.66 5.45
C SER A 35 18.88 9.14 5.72
N GLY A 36 18.35 8.32 4.78
CA GLY A 36 18.17 6.89 5.04
C GLY A 36 17.34 6.67 6.29
N GLY A 37 17.81 5.81 7.20
CA GLY A 37 17.14 5.54 8.47
C GLY A 37 17.39 6.60 9.56
N THR A 38 17.97 7.77 9.25
CA THR A 38 18.19 8.85 10.22
C THR A 38 17.19 9.98 9.99
N LEU A 39 15.93 9.73 10.34
CA LEU A 39 14.85 10.71 10.17
C LEU A 39 14.89 11.79 11.25
N THR A 40 14.69 13.04 10.83
CA THR A 40 14.60 14.21 11.71
C THR A 40 13.14 14.47 12.14
N PRO A 41 12.90 15.30 13.17
CA PRO A 41 11.55 15.77 13.49
C PRO A 41 10.82 16.38 12.29
N GLU A 42 11.49 17.15 11.47
CA GLU A 42 10.91 17.77 10.26
C GLU A 42 10.52 16.74 9.20
N ASP A 43 11.30 15.66 9.07
CA ASP A 43 10.94 14.52 8.18
C ASP A 43 9.64 13.87 8.63
N TYR A 44 9.49 13.58 9.94
CA TYR A 44 8.26 13.01 10.49
C TYR A 44 7.06 13.94 10.33
N ASP A 45 7.22 15.24 10.59
CA ASP A 45 6.15 16.22 10.40
C ASP A 45 5.72 16.33 8.93
N ALA A 46 6.67 16.25 8.00
CA ALA A 46 6.38 16.23 6.56
C ALA A 46 5.61 14.95 6.17
N ASP A 47 6.05 13.80 6.66
CA ASP A 47 5.42 12.51 6.39
C ASP A 47 3.99 12.47 6.96
N LEU A 48 3.78 12.88 8.21
CA LEU A 48 2.45 12.94 8.82
C LEU A 48 1.51 13.90 8.09
N ARG A 49 2.02 15.04 7.61
CA ARG A 49 1.23 15.97 6.80
C ARG A 49 0.73 15.31 5.51
N ILE A 50 1.59 14.56 4.82
CA ILE A 50 1.23 13.86 3.58
C ILE A 50 0.19 12.76 3.87
N ILE A 51 0.38 11.99 4.94
CA ILE A 51 -0.52 10.91 5.38
C ILE A 51 -1.90 11.48 5.71
N ARG A 52 -1.98 12.52 6.53
CA ARG A 52 -3.24 13.18 6.91
C ARG A 52 -3.95 13.85 5.74
N THR A 53 -3.19 14.48 4.84
CA THR A 53 -3.76 15.07 3.61
C THR A 53 -4.39 14.01 2.71
N MET A 54 -3.93 12.77 2.74
CA MET A 54 -4.59 11.65 2.07
C MET A 54 -5.89 11.23 2.77
N GLY A 55 -6.07 11.54 4.05
CA GLY A 55 -7.23 11.15 4.86
C GLY A 55 -7.02 9.84 5.63
N ALA A 56 -5.80 9.33 5.72
CA ALA A 56 -5.47 8.23 6.61
C ALA A 56 -5.53 8.69 8.07
N ASN A 57 -6.02 7.82 8.96
CA ASN A 57 -6.15 8.07 10.39
C ASN A 57 -5.34 7.08 11.24
N ALA A 58 -4.64 6.16 10.59
CA ALA A 58 -3.84 5.15 11.27
C ALA A 58 -2.51 4.92 10.55
N LEU A 59 -1.47 4.60 11.30
CA LEU A 59 -0.20 4.15 10.76
C LEU A 59 0.33 2.91 11.46
N ARG A 60 0.99 2.07 10.70
CA ARG A 60 1.72 0.91 11.17
C ARG A 60 3.20 1.22 11.13
N SER A 61 3.84 1.20 12.28
CA SER A 61 5.30 1.28 12.44
C SER A 61 5.91 -0.08 12.12
N ALA A 62 6.23 -0.30 10.84
CA ALA A 62 6.72 -1.59 10.33
C ALA A 62 8.25 -1.55 10.17
N VAL A 63 8.90 -2.57 10.47
CA VAL A 63 8.67 -3.81 11.25
C VAL A 63 9.47 -3.69 12.56
N MET A 64 9.52 -2.48 13.07
CA MET A 64 10.22 -2.06 14.28
C MET A 64 9.61 -0.76 14.81
N PRO A 65 9.80 -0.41 16.09
CA PRO A 65 9.42 0.92 16.57
C PRO A 65 10.18 2.03 15.87
N HIS A 66 9.55 3.18 15.73
CA HIS A 66 10.15 4.42 15.24
C HIS A 66 10.57 5.30 16.42
N ALA A 67 11.11 6.50 16.13
CA ALA A 67 11.48 7.46 17.17
C ALA A 67 10.26 7.93 17.98
N GLN A 68 10.45 8.20 19.26
CA GLN A 68 9.39 8.68 20.17
C GLN A 68 8.68 9.92 19.63
N TYR A 69 9.42 10.80 18.99
CA TYR A 69 8.87 12.00 18.35
C TYR A 69 7.68 11.71 17.42
N LEU A 70 7.73 10.61 16.64
CA LEU A 70 6.60 10.22 15.79
C LEU A 70 5.35 9.94 16.63
N TYR A 71 5.49 9.24 17.75
CA TYR A 71 4.36 8.87 18.60
C TYR A 71 3.79 10.08 19.35
N ASP A 72 4.66 10.99 19.84
CA ASP A 72 4.24 12.28 20.41
C ASP A 72 3.38 13.06 19.39
N ARG A 73 3.82 13.12 18.14
CA ARG A 73 3.06 13.79 17.08
C ARG A 73 1.76 13.08 16.73
N CYS A 74 1.74 11.74 16.81
CA CYS A 74 0.53 10.96 16.62
C CYS A 74 -0.49 11.21 17.76
N ASP A 75 -0.02 11.31 19.00
CA ASP A 75 -0.84 11.66 20.15
C ASP A 75 -1.52 13.03 19.97
N GLU A 76 -0.72 14.05 19.59
CA GLU A 76 -1.22 15.41 19.35
C GLU A 76 -2.22 15.49 18.20
N GLN A 77 -2.06 14.63 17.19
CA GLN A 77 -2.85 14.67 15.95
C GLN A 77 -4.02 13.67 15.91
N GLY A 78 -4.18 12.85 16.95
CA GLY A 78 -5.22 11.82 17.00
C GLY A 78 -5.03 10.70 15.97
N MET A 79 -3.78 10.38 15.61
CA MET A 79 -3.47 9.28 14.71
C MET A 79 -3.39 7.96 15.48
N LEU A 80 -4.03 6.91 15.00
CA LEU A 80 -3.91 5.58 15.57
C LEU A 80 -2.59 4.92 15.16
N VAL A 81 -1.92 4.24 16.09
CA VAL A 81 -0.63 3.61 15.82
C VAL A 81 -0.66 2.12 16.16
N TRP A 82 -0.17 1.34 15.25
CA TRP A 82 0.19 -0.06 15.42
C TRP A 82 1.73 -0.16 15.41
N ILE A 83 2.34 -0.62 16.50
CA ILE A 83 3.79 -0.85 16.58
C ILE A 83 4.08 -2.35 16.42
N ASP A 84 4.90 -2.72 15.44
CA ASP A 84 5.38 -4.09 15.28
C ASP A 84 6.54 -4.40 16.22
N ALA A 85 6.50 -5.58 16.88
CA ALA A 85 7.71 -6.24 17.35
C ALA A 85 8.53 -6.73 16.15
N PRO A 86 9.88 -6.77 16.24
CA PRO A 86 10.74 -7.06 15.09
C PRO A 86 10.80 -8.56 14.73
N LEU A 87 9.70 -9.30 14.87
CA LEU A 87 9.54 -10.67 14.39
C LEU A 87 8.94 -10.69 13.00
N HIS A 88 9.81 -10.71 12.01
CA HIS A 88 9.46 -10.61 10.60
C HIS A 88 10.26 -11.62 9.77
N ARG A 89 9.68 -12.13 8.68
CA ARG A 89 10.42 -12.99 7.76
C ARG A 89 11.63 -12.27 7.18
N SER A 90 12.74 -13.01 7.03
CA SER A 90 13.88 -12.50 6.28
C SER A 90 13.51 -12.08 4.86
N SER A 91 14.10 -11.00 4.39
CA SER A 91 13.98 -10.56 3.00
C SER A 91 14.76 -11.47 2.03
N PHE A 92 15.60 -12.34 2.52
CA PHE A 92 16.47 -13.21 1.75
C PHE A 92 15.79 -14.55 1.47
N LEU A 93 15.61 -14.91 0.20
CA LEU A 93 14.89 -16.12 -0.22
C LEU A 93 15.55 -17.43 0.20
N GLY A 94 16.85 -17.43 0.52
CA GLY A 94 17.60 -18.59 0.99
C GLY A 94 17.60 -18.78 2.51
N ASP A 95 16.97 -17.88 3.23
CA ASP A 95 16.90 -17.96 4.68
C ASP A 95 15.83 -18.95 5.15
N VAL A 96 16.13 -19.64 6.23
CA VAL A 96 15.27 -20.68 6.81
C VAL A 96 14.28 -20.13 7.85
N SER A 97 14.12 -18.84 7.94
CA SER A 97 13.13 -18.13 8.73
C SER A 97 13.29 -18.17 10.26
N TYR A 98 13.21 -19.33 10.89
CA TYR A 98 13.19 -19.44 12.34
C TYR A 98 13.93 -20.67 12.81
N PHE A 99 14.83 -20.47 13.78
CA PHE A 99 15.46 -21.51 14.58
C PHE A 99 15.20 -21.23 16.06
N ALA A 100 14.67 -22.20 16.73
CA ALA A 100 14.39 -22.13 18.17
C ALA A 100 15.70 -22.16 18.96
N THR A 101 16.26 -20.99 19.26
CA THR A 101 17.38 -20.84 20.17
C THR A 101 16.96 -20.03 21.40
N PRO A 102 17.28 -20.46 22.62
CA PRO A 102 16.90 -19.73 23.84
C PRO A 102 17.35 -18.27 23.83
N ALA A 103 18.55 -17.99 23.30
CA ALA A 103 19.08 -16.63 23.23
C ALA A 103 18.27 -15.73 22.28
N PHE A 104 17.85 -16.23 21.09
CA PHE A 104 17.04 -15.49 20.15
C PHE A 104 15.65 -15.20 20.73
N GLU A 105 15.01 -16.20 21.30
CA GLU A 105 13.67 -16.07 21.86
C GLU A 105 13.66 -15.12 23.07
N GLN A 106 14.65 -15.23 23.98
CA GLN A 106 14.76 -14.32 25.10
C GLN A 106 14.99 -12.87 24.64
N ASN A 107 15.89 -12.65 23.70
CA ASN A 107 16.13 -11.31 23.15
C ASN A 107 14.87 -10.71 22.53
N GLY A 108 14.05 -11.49 21.83
CA GLY A 108 12.80 -10.99 21.27
C GLY A 108 11.73 -10.68 22.33
N LEU A 109 11.69 -11.47 23.43
CA LEU A 109 10.83 -11.16 24.58
C LEU A 109 11.27 -9.86 25.26
N ASP A 110 12.58 -9.69 25.48
CA ASP A 110 13.14 -8.47 26.09
C ASP A 110 12.82 -7.24 25.22
N GLN A 111 13.02 -7.32 23.90
CA GLN A 111 12.67 -6.25 22.97
C GLN A 111 11.17 -5.91 23.00
N LEU A 112 10.29 -6.90 23.02
CA LEU A 112 8.85 -6.66 23.12
C LEU A 112 8.49 -5.96 24.43
N GLN A 113 9.09 -6.36 25.55
CA GLN A 113 8.87 -5.73 26.85
C GLN A 113 9.33 -4.27 26.84
N GLU A 114 10.49 -3.99 26.26
CA GLU A 114 11.00 -2.63 26.10
C GLU A 114 10.07 -1.78 25.22
N ILE A 115 9.62 -2.31 24.08
CA ILE A 115 8.68 -1.62 23.17
C ILE A 115 7.39 -1.26 23.91
N VAL A 116 6.80 -2.21 24.63
CA VAL A 116 5.57 -1.96 25.39
C VAL A 116 5.80 -0.96 26.51
N ALA A 117 6.85 -1.12 27.31
CA ALA A 117 7.15 -0.26 28.44
C ALA A 117 7.41 1.19 28.01
N GLN A 118 8.11 1.41 26.90
CA GLN A 118 8.41 2.73 26.37
C GLN A 118 7.18 3.43 25.80
N ASN A 119 6.23 2.68 25.22
CA ASN A 119 5.15 3.25 24.42
C ASN A 119 3.75 3.11 25.04
N ILE A 120 3.62 2.47 26.20
CA ILE A 120 2.32 2.22 26.83
C ILE A 120 1.57 3.52 27.22
N ASN A 121 2.31 4.59 27.44
CA ASN A 121 1.73 5.89 27.82
C ASN A 121 1.31 6.76 26.64
N HIS A 122 1.60 6.34 25.38
CA HIS A 122 1.10 7.02 24.19
C HIS A 122 -0.35 6.62 23.92
N PRO A 123 -1.33 7.55 24.01
CA PRO A 123 -2.73 7.25 23.72
C PRO A 123 -2.96 6.90 22.24
N SER A 124 -2.10 7.34 21.33
CA SER A 124 -2.15 6.97 19.91
C SER A 124 -1.83 5.50 19.66
N VAL A 125 -0.99 4.86 20.49
CA VAL A 125 -0.62 3.46 20.32
C VAL A 125 -1.77 2.57 20.75
N VAL A 126 -2.48 2.00 19.78
CA VAL A 126 -3.73 1.27 19.98
C VAL A 126 -3.60 -0.25 19.88
N MET A 127 -2.51 -0.77 19.34
CA MET A 127 -2.30 -2.22 19.22
C MET A 127 -0.81 -2.60 19.11
N TRP A 128 -0.49 -3.81 19.57
CA TRP A 128 0.86 -4.38 19.56
C TRP A 128 0.99 -5.46 18.50
N GLY A 129 1.87 -5.26 17.53
CA GLY A 129 2.18 -6.23 16.48
C GLY A 129 3.11 -7.32 17.00
N ILE A 130 2.67 -8.57 16.92
CA ILE A 130 3.45 -9.71 17.47
C ILE A 130 4.34 -10.31 16.40
N PHE A 131 3.85 -10.46 15.18
CA PHE A 131 4.66 -10.93 14.05
C PHE A 131 4.17 -10.38 12.72
N SER A 132 5.04 -10.42 11.70
CA SER A 132 4.72 -9.98 10.35
C SER A 132 5.24 -10.95 9.30
N ARG A 133 4.33 -11.57 8.54
CA ARG A 133 4.63 -12.37 7.32
C ARG A 133 5.76 -13.38 7.52
N LEU A 134 5.60 -14.29 8.47
CA LEU A 134 6.60 -15.33 8.73
C LEU A 134 6.59 -16.41 7.65
N TRP A 135 7.73 -16.92 7.28
CA TRP A 135 7.82 -18.17 6.55
C TRP A 135 7.76 -19.34 7.51
N MET A 136 6.84 -20.26 7.28
CA MET A 136 6.70 -21.49 8.08
C MET A 136 7.70 -22.55 7.62
N ARG A 137 8.99 -22.20 7.73
CA ARG A 137 10.14 -23.08 7.43
C ARG A 137 11.07 -23.05 8.63
N GLY A 138 11.78 -24.15 8.86
CA GLY A 138 12.62 -24.32 10.06
C GLY A 138 11.83 -24.92 11.22
N ASP A 139 12.15 -24.49 12.43
CA ASP A 139 11.48 -24.97 13.64
C ASP A 139 10.05 -24.40 13.78
N ASP A 140 9.24 -25.02 14.62
CA ASP A 140 7.90 -24.52 14.93
C ASP A 140 7.98 -23.21 15.74
N VAL A 141 7.59 -22.12 15.13
CA VAL A 141 7.59 -20.79 15.75
C VAL A 141 6.38 -20.55 16.67
N THR A 142 5.37 -21.42 16.62
CA THR A 142 4.09 -21.26 17.34
C THR A 142 4.25 -21.08 18.85
N PRO A 143 5.07 -21.88 19.56
CA PRO A 143 5.26 -21.69 21.01
C PRO A 143 5.88 -20.34 21.35
N TYR A 144 6.80 -19.85 20.54
CA TYR A 144 7.43 -18.54 20.72
C TYR A 144 6.45 -17.40 20.49
N ILE A 145 5.64 -17.44 19.43
CA ILE A 145 4.57 -16.45 19.17
C ILE A 145 3.58 -16.41 20.35
N ARG A 146 3.18 -17.56 20.92
CA ARG A 146 2.31 -17.60 22.10
C ARG A 146 2.92 -16.88 23.30
N ARG A 147 4.20 -17.08 23.58
CA ARG A 147 4.89 -16.38 24.67
C ARG A 147 4.95 -14.87 24.46
N LEU A 148 5.27 -14.43 23.24
CA LEU A 148 5.25 -13.01 22.89
C LEU A 148 3.85 -12.41 23.07
N ASN A 149 2.82 -13.10 22.60
CA ASN A 149 1.43 -12.64 22.72
C ASN A 149 0.98 -12.54 24.20
N GLU A 150 1.29 -13.54 25.02
CA GLU A 150 1.01 -13.54 26.46
C GLU A 150 1.74 -12.43 27.19
N THR A 151 3.02 -12.18 26.83
CA THR A 151 3.81 -11.08 27.39
C THR A 151 3.15 -9.72 27.09
N ALA A 152 2.81 -9.45 25.85
CA ALA A 152 2.15 -8.19 25.47
C ALA A 152 0.81 -8.01 26.18
N ARG A 153 -0.02 -9.05 26.25
CA ARG A 153 -1.34 -9.01 26.93
C ARG A 153 -1.22 -8.83 28.44
N THR A 154 -0.19 -9.38 29.07
CA THR A 154 0.07 -9.22 30.51
C THR A 154 0.51 -7.79 30.83
N MET A 155 1.38 -7.21 29.99
CA MET A 155 1.91 -5.85 30.21
C MET A 155 0.91 -4.75 29.85
N ALA A 156 0.07 -4.98 28.85
CA ALA A 156 -0.86 -3.98 28.32
C ALA A 156 -2.24 -4.57 28.02
N PRO A 157 -2.99 -5.03 29.04
CA PRO A 157 -4.27 -5.75 28.85
C PRO A 157 -5.39 -4.93 28.19
N SER A 158 -5.29 -3.61 28.17
CA SER A 158 -6.26 -2.71 27.55
C SER A 158 -6.07 -2.55 26.05
N ARG A 159 -4.99 -3.08 25.47
CA ARG A 159 -4.65 -2.94 24.03
C ARG A 159 -4.55 -4.31 23.39
N PRO A 160 -5.26 -4.53 22.27
CA PRO A 160 -5.21 -5.80 21.57
C PRO A 160 -3.84 -6.07 20.94
N THR A 161 -3.53 -7.34 20.81
CA THR A 161 -2.43 -7.82 19.99
C THR A 161 -2.89 -8.04 18.57
N VAL A 162 -1.99 -7.86 17.59
CA VAL A 162 -2.28 -8.01 16.17
C VAL A 162 -1.13 -8.71 15.45
N ALA A 163 -1.44 -9.46 14.42
CA ALA A 163 -0.44 -10.01 13.50
C ALA A 163 -0.78 -9.66 12.04
N CYS A 164 0.25 -9.52 11.21
CA CYS A 164 0.12 -9.42 9.76
C CYS A 164 0.56 -10.73 9.13
N SER A 165 -0.33 -11.45 8.46
CA SER A 165 -0.06 -12.79 7.94
C SER A 165 -0.39 -12.93 6.45
N ASP A 166 0.49 -13.63 5.75
CA ASP A 166 0.29 -14.10 4.37
C ASP A 166 0.26 -15.66 4.31
N GLN A 167 0.13 -16.30 5.46
CA GLN A 167 0.11 -17.75 5.63
C GLN A 167 -1.24 -18.24 6.14
N ASN A 168 -1.57 -19.48 5.79
CA ASN A 168 -2.64 -20.23 6.44
C ASN A 168 -2.09 -20.98 7.67
N GLY A 169 -2.95 -21.30 8.61
CA GLY A 169 -2.61 -22.15 9.76
C GLY A 169 -2.87 -21.52 11.11
N ASP A 170 -2.54 -22.26 12.15
CA ASP A 170 -2.94 -22.00 13.54
C ASP A 170 -2.27 -20.75 14.16
N ILE A 171 -1.18 -20.26 13.57
CA ILE A 171 -0.53 -19.04 14.05
C ILE A 171 -1.47 -17.82 13.96
N ASN A 172 -2.45 -17.84 13.04
CA ASN A 172 -3.40 -16.75 12.83
C ASN A 172 -4.47 -16.65 13.94
N PHE A 173 -4.55 -17.64 14.85
CA PHE A 173 -5.50 -17.66 15.97
C PHE A 173 -4.87 -17.25 17.32
N ILE A 174 -3.60 -16.85 17.33
CA ILE A 174 -2.88 -16.57 18.58
C ILE A 174 -3.13 -15.15 19.05
N THR A 175 -3.10 -14.18 18.13
CA THR A 175 -3.33 -12.76 18.43
C THR A 175 -4.81 -12.42 18.51
N ASP A 176 -5.15 -11.32 19.17
CA ASP A 176 -6.55 -10.85 19.27
C ASP A 176 -7.12 -10.44 17.92
N LEU A 177 -6.27 -9.90 17.05
CA LEU A 177 -6.60 -9.41 15.72
C LEU A 177 -5.66 -10.00 14.68
N ILE A 178 -6.17 -10.20 13.47
CA ILE A 178 -5.38 -10.59 12.31
C ILE A 178 -5.55 -9.57 11.18
N VAL A 179 -4.45 -9.24 10.51
CA VAL A 179 -4.45 -8.46 9.27
C VAL A 179 -3.85 -9.32 8.17
N TRP A 180 -4.66 -9.60 7.15
CA TRP A 180 -4.25 -10.42 6.02
C TRP A 180 -3.48 -9.60 5.00
N GLN A 181 -2.22 -9.98 4.76
CA GLN A 181 -1.43 -9.39 3.68
C GLN A 181 -1.83 -10.02 2.36
N GLN A 182 -2.39 -9.23 1.45
CA GLN A 182 -2.84 -9.72 0.15
C GLN A 182 -2.14 -9.04 -1.02
N ASP A 183 -1.73 -9.85 -1.98
CA ASP A 183 -1.14 -9.41 -3.25
C ASP A 183 -1.71 -10.17 -4.47
N VAL A 184 -2.88 -10.80 -4.31
CA VAL A 184 -3.60 -11.49 -5.40
C VAL A 184 -3.83 -10.53 -6.56
N GLY A 185 -3.44 -10.93 -7.76
CA GLY A 185 -3.52 -10.10 -8.95
C GLY A 185 -2.35 -9.14 -9.16
N TRP A 186 -1.42 -9.05 -8.20
CA TRP A 186 -0.20 -8.27 -8.41
C TRP A 186 0.81 -9.02 -9.30
N ARG A 187 1.19 -10.24 -8.93
CA ARG A 187 2.17 -11.07 -9.66
C ARG A 187 1.59 -12.34 -10.24
N ARG A 188 0.54 -12.84 -9.65
CA ARG A 188 -0.12 -14.10 -10.00
C ARG A 188 -1.62 -13.89 -9.94
N ALA A 189 -2.37 -14.63 -10.73
CA ALA A 189 -3.81 -14.55 -10.83
C ALA A 189 -4.34 -13.19 -11.34
N SER A 190 -5.65 -13.02 -11.40
CA SER A 190 -6.29 -11.73 -11.72
C SER A 190 -6.55 -10.93 -10.46
N THR A 191 -6.63 -9.62 -10.57
CA THR A 191 -7.11 -8.76 -9.47
C THR A 191 -8.55 -9.08 -9.07
N ASP A 192 -9.36 -9.60 -9.99
CA ASP A 192 -10.74 -10.04 -9.71
C ASP A 192 -10.79 -11.21 -8.73
N ASP A 193 -9.71 -12.02 -8.65
CA ASP A 193 -9.61 -13.14 -7.72
C ASP A 193 -9.56 -12.71 -6.23
N VAL A 194 -9.41 -11.41 -5.96
CA VAL A 194 -9.50 -10.89 -4.59
C VAL A 194 -10.87 -11.16 -3.96
N ILE A 195 -11.94 -11.13 -4.77
CA ILE A 195 -13.29 -11.46 -4.29
C ILE A 195 -13.37 -12.94 -3.91
N VAL A 196 -12.81 -13.81 -4.75
CA VAL A 196 -12.78 -15.26 -4.46
C VAL A 196 -12.03 -15.53 -3.15
N TRP A 197 -10.88 -14.88 -2.94
CA TRP A 197 -10.14 -14.97 -1.70
C TRP A 197 -10.97 -14.44 -0.50
N ARG A 198 -11.61 -13.29 -0.66
CA ARG A 198 -12.47 -12.68 0.38
C ARG A 198 -13.62 -13.60 0.78
N ASP A 199 -14.29 -14.23 -0.19
CA ASP A 199 -15.40 -15.15 0.06
C ASP A 199 -14.93 -16.44 0.74
N GLN A 200 -13.75 -16.95 0.38
CA GLN A 200 -13.11 -18.06 1.08
C GLN A 200 -12.75 -17.70 2.52
N LEU A 201 -12.24 -16.50 2.74
CA LEU A 201 -11.92 -15.98 4.08
C LEU A 201 -13.20 -15.93 4.93
N GLN A 202 -14.28 -15.35 4.41
CA GLN A 202 -15.57 -15.30 5.11
C GLN A 202 -16.13 -16.68 5.42
N LYS A 203 -16.03 -17.61 4.48
CA LYS A 203 -16.54 -18.98 4.65
C LYS A 203 -15.77 -19.75 5.73
N ASN A 204 -14.44 -19.65 5.73
CA ASN A 204 -13.58 -20.52 6.53
C ASN A 204 -13.19 -19.88 7.88
N TRP A 205 -13.16 -18.54 7.95
CA TRP A 205 -12.49 -17.78 9.01
C TRP A 205 -13.31 -16.59 9.51
N SER A 206 -14.63 -16.59 9.32
CA SER A 206 -15.53 -15.48 9.72
C SER A 206 -15.51 -15.17 11.22
N HIS A 207 -15.02 -16.10 12.05
CA HIS A 207 -14.86 -15.90 13.49
C HIS A 207 -13.60 -15.09 13.85
N LEU A 208 -12.68 -14.92 12.90
CA LEU A 208 -11.50 -14.07 13.11
C LEU A 208 -11.84 -12.59 12.94
N ARG A 209 -11.25 -11.77 13.79
CA ARG A 209 -11.35 -10.31 13.68
C ARG A 209 -10.34 -9.86 12.64
N SER A 210 -10.78 -9.85 11.38
CA SER A 210 -9.95 -9.64 10.21
C SER A 210 -9.81 -8.18 9.82
N GLY A 211 -8.57 -7.75 9.53
CA GLY A 211 -8.26 -6.59 8.73
C GLY A 211 -7.58 -7.03 7.44
N VAL A 212 -7.34 -6.13 6.52
CA VAL A 212 -6.59 -6.42 5.28
C VAL A 212 -5.50 -5.38 5.03
N CYS A 213 -4.34 -5.87 4.59
CA CYS A 213 -3.20 -5.07 4.15
C CYS A 213 -2.86 -5.45 2.71
N TYR A 214 -2.66 -4.47 1.86
CA TYR A 214 -2.31 -4.72 0.46
C TYR A 214 -1.51 -3.60 -0.17
N GLY A 215 -0.77 -3.94 -1.23
CA GLY A 215 -0.01 -2.99 -2.01
C GLY A 215 0.68 -3.65 -3.20
N GLY A 216 1.06 -2.84 -4.17
CA GLY A 216 1.80 -3.28 -5.34
C GLY A 216 2.82 -2.23 -5.76
N SER A 217 3.95 -2.64 -6.29
CA SER A 217 5.03 -1.72 -6.66
C SER A 217 4.71 -0.96 -7.96
N GLY A 218 5.01 0.33 -8.00
CA GLY A 218 4.92 1.16 -9.19
C GLY A 218 6.04 2.19 -9.24
N PHE A 219 6.83 2.18 -10.32
CA PHE A 219 7.91 3.14 -10.51
C PHE A 219 7.53 4.18 -11.58
N LEU A 220 7.70 5.46 -11.26
CA LEU A 220 7.36 6.56 -12.16
C LEU A 220 8.16 6.54 -13.47
N GLY A 221 9.37 5.98 -13.45
CA GLY A 221 10.21 5.80 -14.63
C GLY A 221 9.77 4.66 -15.56
N HIS A 222 8.97 3.72 -15.04
CA HIS A 222 8.47 2.60 -15.82
C HIS A 222 7.15 3.00 -16.49
N LYS A 223 7.20 3.32 -17.78
CA LYS A 223 6.03 3.73 -18.54
C LYS A 223 5.48 2.58 -19.37
N SER A 224 4.17 2.39 -19.28
CA SER A 224 3.44 1.52 -20.17
C SER A 224 3.04 2.28 -21.42
N TYR A 225 3.60 1.92 -22.56
CA TYR A 225 3.23 2.53 -23.84
C TYR A 225 2.01 1.84 -24.46
N THR A 226 1.80 0.57 -24.14
CA THR A 226 0.66 -0.23 -24.60
C THR A 226 -0.50 -0.20 -23.60
N ALA A 227 -1.71 -0.50 -24.08
CA ALA A 227 -2.88 -0.57 -23.21
C ALA A 227 -2.79 -1.67 -22.15
N GLN A 228 -1.99 -2.71 -22.42
CA GLN A 228 -1.81 -3.87 -21.56
C GLN A 228 -0.31 -4.06 -21.24
N SER A 229 0.10 -3.65 -20.07
CA SER A 229 1.44 -3.91 -19.55
C SER A 229 1.34 -4.68 -18.26
N GLU A 230 1.83 -5.91 -18.30
CA GLU A 230 1.95 -6.72 -17.09
C GLU A 230 3.31 -6.48 -16.42
N PRO A 231 3.38 -6.48 -15.08
CA PRO A 231 4.65 -6.35 -14.38
C PRO A 231 5.55 -7.55 -14.70
N ARG A 232 6.80 -7.23 -14.97
CA ARG A 232 7.87 -8.23 -15.10
C ARG A 232 8.82 -8.02 -13.93
N SER A 233 9.72 -8.99 -13.68
CA SER A 233 10.62 -8.93 -12.52
C SER A 233 11.31 -7.58 -12.31
N ASN A 234 11.66 -6.88 -13.38
CA ASN A 234 12.35 -5.59 -13.36
C ASN A 234 11.55 -4.45 -14.00
N TRP A 235 10.26 -4.67 -14.28
CA TRP A 235 9.39 -3.68 -14.92
C TRP A 235 8.05 -3.64 -14.19
N MET A 236 7.84 -2.58 -13.43
CA MET A 236 6.65 -2.39 -12.59
C MET A 236 6.08 -0.98 -12.85
N PRO A 237 5.24 -0.81 -13.89
CA PRO A 237 4.70 0.49 -14.24
C PRO A 237 3.69 0.99 -13.21
N GLU A 238 3.65 2.32 -12.97
CA GLU A 238 2.70 2.96 -12.08
C GLU A 238 1.25 2.62 -12.44
N GLU A 239 0.95 2.52 -13.74
CA GLU A 239 -0.39 2.20 -14.24
C GLU A 239 -0.89 0.83 -13.74
N LYS A 240 0.00 -0.14 -13.51
CA LYS A 240 -0.39 -1.43 -12.93
C LYS A 240 -0.66 -1.30 -11.43
N GLN A 241 0.18 -0.56 -10.70
CA GLN A 241 -0.06 -0.24 -9.29
C GLN A 241 -1.43 0.43 -9.13
N THR A 242 -1.72 1.42 -9.95
CA THR A 242 -2.98 2.17 -9.94
C THR A 242 -4.18 1.24 -10.11
N ARG A 243 -4.19 0.38 -11.15
CA ARG A 243 -5.28 -0.58 -11.37
C ARG A 243 -5.44 -1.58 -10.24
N PHE A 244 -4.34 -2.06 -9.70
CA PHE A 244 -4.35 -2.96 -8.55
C PHE A 244 -5.07 -2.31 -7.35
N HIS A 245 -4.71 -1.07 -7.02
CA HIS A 245 -5.36 -0.32 -5.94
C HIS A 245 -6.82 0.01 -6.23
N GLU A 246 -7.18 0.34 -7.49
CA GLU A 246 -8.57 0.57 -7.90
C GLU A 246 -9.45 -0.66 -7.65
N GLU A 247 -9.01 -1.85 -8.07
CA GLU A 247 -9.79 -3.08 -7.89
C GLU A 247 -9.89 -3.49 -6.42
N TYR A 248 -8.81 -3.36 -5.65
CA TYR A 248 -8.85 -3.65 -4.22
C TYR A 248 -9.75 -2.66 -3.47
N ALA A 249 -9.63 -1.37 -3.75
CA ALA A 249 -10.48 -0.35 -3.13
C ALA A 249 -11.96 -0.57 -3.46
N LYS A 250 -12.29 -0.84 -4.74
CA LYS A 250 -13.66 -1.12 -5.18
C LYS A 250 -14.29 -2.28 -4.42
N ASN A 251 -13.52 -3.35 -4.17
CA ASN A 251 -14.03 -4.60 -3.64
C ASN A 251 -13.96 -4.72 -2.11
N LEU A 252 -13.00 -4.05 -1.46
CA LEU A 252 -12.72 -4.27 -0.04
C LEU A 252 -12.95 -3.05 0.85
N GLN A 253 -12.98 -1.82 0.29
CA GLN A 253 -12.96 -0.60 1.10
C GLN A 253 -14.13 -0.46 2.06
N ASN A 254 -15.31 -0.93 1.68
CA ASN A 254 -16.52 -0.87 2.49
C ASN A 254 -17.03 -2.26 2.92
N ASP A 255 -16.17 -3.28 2.86
CA ASP A 255 -16.54 -4.62 3.25
C ASP A 255 -16.55 -4.75 4.77
N SER A 256 -17.72 -5.11 5.32
CA SER A 256 -17.91 -5.26 6.77
C SER A 256 -17.12 -6.42 7.39
N LEU A 257 -16.53 -7.30 6.58
CA LEU A 257 -15.64 -8.35 7.05
C LEU A 257 -14.38 -7.78 7.69
N PHE A 258 -13.94 -6.58 7.23
CA PHE A 258 -12.67 -5.99 7.66
C PHE A 258 -12.89 -4.83 8.63
N TRP A 259 -12.29 -4.93 9.82
CA TRP A 259 -12.27 -3.84 10.79
C TRP A 259 -11.33 -2.70 10.40
N GLY A 260 -10.40 -2.94 9.49
CA GLY A 260 -9.43 -1.93 9.02
C GLY A 260 -8.80 -2.30 7.70
N ILE A 261 -8.46 -1.27 6.93
CA ILE A 261 -7.75 -1.36 5.66
C ILE A 261 -6.38 -0.72 5.84
N TRP A 262 -5.33 -1.43 5.43
CA TRP A 262 -3.95 -0.99 5.54
C TRP A 262 -3.28 -1.00 4.18
N ILE A 263 -2.70 0.13 3.78
CA ILE A 263 -1.96 0.23 2.52
C ILE A 263 -0.47 -0.01 2.78
N ASP A 264 0.08 -0.96 2.07
CA ASP A 264 1.51 -1.32 2.14
C ASP A 264 2.22 -0.90 0.83
N ASN A 265 2.85 0.30 0.76
CA ASN A 265 3.23 1.20 1.84
C ASN A 265 2.77 2.64 1.56
N MET A 266 2.99 3.56 2.53
CA MET A 266 2.80 4.99 2.27
C MET A 266 3.88 5.57 1.38
N PHE A 267 5.13 5.27 1.66
CA PHE A 267 6.29 5.75 0.91
C PHE A 267 7.08 4.60 0.30
N ASP A 268 7.70 4.83 -0.86
CA ASP A 268 8.78 3.97 -1.31
C ASP A 268 9.90 3.98 -0.27
N TYR A 269 10.65 2.88 -0.15
CA TYR A 269 11.74 2.75 0.81
C TYR A 269 12.92 1.96 0.22
N GLY A 270 14.10 2.09 0.82
CA GLY A 270 15.31 1.35 0.45
C GLY A 270 15.12 -0.16 0.56
N SER A 271 15.66 -0.90 -0.38
CA SER A 271 15.53 -2.35 -0.43
C SER A 271 16.80 -2.96 -1.02
N SER A 272 17.31 -4.01 -0.37
CA SER A 272 18.44 -4.77 -0.92
C SER A 272 18.09 -5.54 -2.20
N ARG A 273 16.81 -5.59 -2.59
CA ARG A 273 16.37 -6.32 -3.79
C ARG A 273 16.56 -5.49 -5.05
N PRO A 274 17.21 -6.07 -6.10
CA PRO A 274 17.27 -5.40 -7.39
C PRO A 274 15.85 -5.19 -7.97
N PRO A 275 15.66 -4.24 -8.95
CA PRO A 275 16.77 -3.67 -9.74
C PRO A 275 17.34 -2.35 -9.21
N TYR A 276 16.64 -1.62 -8.32
CA TYR A 276 16.97 -0.21 -8.07
C TYR A 276 17.41 0.09 -6.64
N GLY A 277 17.52 -0.90 -5.78
CA GLY A 277 17.75 -0.65 -4.36
C GLY A 277 16.56 0.04 -3.66
N ILE A 278 15.38 0.01 -4.27
CA ILE A 278 14.16 0.65 -3.77
C ILE A 278 12.99 -0.31 -3.89
N ASN A 279 12.17 -0.39 -2.85
CA ASN A 279 10.83 -0.97 -2.93
C ASN A 279 9.85 0.12 -3.39
N GLY A 280 9.26 -0.04 -4.57
CA GLY A 280 8.36 0.94 -5.19
C GLY A 280 6.88 0.77 -4.80
N ALA A 281 6.56 0.08 -3.70
CA ALA A 281 5.16 -0.13 -3.30
C ALA A 281 4.51 1.09 -2.62
N GLY A 282 5.27 2.15 -2.36
CA GLY A 282 4.74 3.39 -1.81
C GLY A 282 3.71 4.05 -2.72
N LEU A 283 2.75 4.73 -2.10
CA LEU A 283 1.84 5.66 -2.79
C LEU A 283 2.54 6.98 -3.12
N VAL A 284 3.65 7.27 -2.47
CA VAL A 284 4.51 8.44 -2.64
C VAL A 284 5.95 7.96 -2.80
N THR A 285 6.72 8.64 -3.62
CA THR A 285 8.12 8.30 -3.87
C THR A 285 9.00 8.45 -2.63
N LEU A 286 10.14 7.74 -2.59
CA LEU A 286 11.11 7.74 -1.49
C LEU A 286 11.55 9.16 -1.07
N ASN A 287 11.67 10.07 -2.02
CA ASN A 287 12.03 11.47 -1.78
C ASN A 287 10.83 12.37 -1.39
N ARG A 288 9.64 11.83 -1.19
CA ARG A 288 8.39 12.51 -0.83
C ARG A 288 7.88 13.56 -1.83
N ARG A 289 8.52 13.69 -3.00
CA ARG A 289 8.18 14.75 -3.97
C ARG A 289 6.97 14.41 -4.83
N GLU A 290 6.83 13.15 -5.21
CA GLU A 290 5.83 12.72 -6.18
C GLU A 290 4.78 11.80 -5.55
N LYS A 291 3.53 12.21 -5.61
CA LYS A 291 2.36 11.40 -5.24
C LYS A 291 1.93 10.61 -6.47
N LYS A 292 1.85 9.29 -6.35
CA LYS A 292 1.41 8.41 -7.44
C LYS A 292 -0.12 8.47 -7.61
N ASP A 293 -0.64 7.95 -8.71
CA ASP A 293 -2.09 8.00 -8.97
C ASP A 293 -2.91 7.34 -7.85
N ALA A 294 -2.44 6.23 -7.30
CA ALA A 294 -3.10 5.54 -6.19
C ALA A 294 -3.21 6.40 -4.90
N TYR A 295 -2.30 7.35 -4.65
CA TYR A 295 -2.45 8.33 -3.57
C TYR A 295 -3.73 9.15 -3.72
N TYR A 296 -4.01 9.62 -4.94
CA TYR A 296 -5.19 10.46 -5.22
C TYR A 296 -6.48 9.65 -5.17
N LEU A 297 -6.44 8.35 -5.47
CA LEU A 297 -7.57 7.45 -5.25
C LEU A 297 -7.98 7.45 -3.76
N TYR A 298 -7.01 7.17 -2.86
CA TYR A 298 -7.31 7.17 -1.42
C TYR A 298 -7.65 8.56 -0.90
N LYS A 299 -7.02 9.63 -1.42
CA LYS A 299 -7.39 10.99 -1.06
C LYS A 299 -8.86 11.28 -1.41
N ALA A 300 -9.33 10.88 -2.58
CA ALA A 300 -10.73 11.05 -2.96
C ALA A 300 -11.69 10.26 -2.06
N MET A 301 -11.28 9.08 -1.59
CA MET A 301 -12.10 8.19 -0.78
C MET A 301 -12.08 8.51 0.72
N TRP A 302 -10.95 8.99 1.23
CA TRP A 302 -10.72 9.10 2.67
C TRP A 302 -10.74 10.52 3.21
N ASN A 303 -10.37 11.51 2.39
CA ASN A 303 -10.36 12.91 2.82
C ASN A 303 -11.66 13.63 2.44
N GLY A 304 -12.59 13.68 3.39
CA GLY A 304 -13.85 14.40 3.22
C GLY A 304 -13.72 15.92 3.38
N ALA A 305 -12.61 16.43 3.92
CA ALA A 305 -12.41 17.86 4.17
C ALA A 305 -11.87 18.62 2.95
N GLU A 306 -11.02 17.97 2.17
CA GLU A 306 -10.41 18.55 0.98
C GLU A 306 -10.82 17.77 -0.27
N PRO A 307 -11.69 18.33 -1.13
CA PRO A 307 -12.12 17.63 -2.33
C PRO A 307 -10.96 17.38 -3.29
N THR A 308 -11.05 16.27 -4.01
CA THR A 308 -10.02 15.79 -4.95
C THR A 308 -10.56 15.76 -6.36
N LEU A 309 -9.74 16.19 -7.32
CA LEU A 309 -9.92 15.97 -8.75
C LEU A 309 -8.58 15.58 -9.34
N HIS A 310 -8.50 14.41 -10.01
CA HIS A 310 -7.23 13.92 -10.55
C HIS A 310 -7.44 13.08 -11.80
N ILE A 311 -6.80 13.47 -12.91
CA ILE A 311 -6.74 12.68 -14.14
C ILE A 311 -5.75 11.54 -13.94
N VAL A 312 -6.20 10.30 -14.08
CA VAL A 312 -5.40 9.10 -13.92
C VAL A 312 -4.50 8.87 -15.12
N ASP A 313 -3.35 8.23 -14.93
CA ASP A 313 -2.35 7.95 -15.99
C ASP A 313 -1.80 9.22 -16.66
N LYS A 314 -1.87 10.40 -16.04
CA LYS A 314 -1.42 11.65 -16.66
C LYS A 314 0.11 11.72 -16.88
N ARG A 315 0.89 10.90 -16.15
CA ARG A 315 2.34 10.78 -16.39
C ARG A 315 2.67 9.99 -17.65
N ARG A 316 1.75 9.17 -18.14
CA ARG A 316 1.87 8.46 -19.41
C ARG A 316 1.50 9.38 -20.57
N ARG A 317 2.39 10.32 -20.88
CA ARG A 317 2.14 11.35 -21.92
C ARG A 317 2.27 10.82 -23.34
N LEU A 318 3.03 9.75 -23.56
CA LEU A 318 3.17 9.09 -24.87
C LEU A 318 2.32 7.83 -24.90
N ARG A 319 1.47 7.69 -25.92
CA ARG A 319 0.53 6.57 -26.08
C ARG A 319 0.54 6.07 -27.51
N ASP A 320 0.63 4.77 -27.72
CA ASP A 320 0.76 4.13 -29.04
C ASP A 320 -0.57 3.61 -29.61
N TYR A 321 -1.66 3.73 -28.89
CA TYR A 321 -2.99 3.28 -29.31
C TYR A 321 -3.96 4.46 -29.43
N GLU A 322 -4.75 4.44 -30.53
CA GLU A 322 -5.60 5.56 -30.94
C GLU A 322 -6.85 5.69 -30.08
N LYS A 323 -7.45 4.56 -29.66
CA LYS A 323 -8.64 4.61 -28.82
C LYS A 323 -8.26 4.80 -27.35
N GLN A 324 -8.65 5.93 -26.78
CA GLN A 324 -8.38 6.30 -25.40
C GLN A 324 -9.68 6.38 -24.61
N ALA A 325 -9.74 5.72 -23.44
CA ALA A 325 -10.70 6.02 -22.39
C ALA A 325 -9.94 6.65 -21.22
N PHE A 326 -10.50 7.71 -20.66
CA PHE A 326 -9.87 8.42 -19.55
C PHE A 326 -10.54 8.05 -18.24
N ARG A 327 -9.74 8.00 -17.19
CA ARG A 327 -10.19 7.81 -15.82
C ARG A 327 -9.90 9.06 -15.01
N VAL A 328 -10.82 9.42 -14.12
CA VAL A 328 -10.69 10.58 -13.23
C VAL A 328 -11.15 10.18 -11.83
N TYR A 329 -10.36 10.52 -10.82
CA TYR A 329 -10.82 10.47 -9.45
C TYR A 329 -11.41 11.81 -9.04
N SER A 330 -12.62 11.80 -8.48
CA SER A 330 -13.31 13.01 -8.04
C SER A 330 -14.14 12.76 -6.79
N SER A 331 -13.92 13.56 -5.74
CA SER A 331 -14.81 13.67 -4.60
C SER A 331 -15.61 15.00 -4.60
N ALA A 332 -15.46 15.79 -5.66
CA ALA A 332 -16.20 17.04 -5.89
C ALA A 332 -17.44 16.87 -6.80
N GLY A 333 -17.96 15.64 -6.91
CA GLY A 333 -19.05 15.28 -7.82
C GLY A 333 -18.56 14.78 -9.17
N THR A 334 -19.50 14.53 -10.08
CA THR A 334 -19.22 14.01 -11.44
C THR A 334 -18.37 15.02 -12.22
N PRO A 335 -17.15 14.62 -12.68
CA PRO A 335 -16.29 15.52 -13.41
C PRO A 335 -16.78 15.71 -14.86
N THR A 336 -16.52 16.88 -15.42
CA THR A 336 -16.57 17.13 -16.85
C THR A 336 -15.17 16.91 -17.43
N LEU A 337 -15.07 16.18 -18.55
CA LEU A 337 -13.81 15.93 -19.24
C LEU A 337 -13.83 16.60 -20.63
N ILE A 338 -12.81 17.40 -20.93
CA ILE A 338 -12.63 18.04 -22.23
C ILE A 338 -11.36 17.46 -22.86
N VAL A 339 -11.51 16.92 -24.08
CA VAL A 339 -10.40 16.34 -24.85
C VAL A 339 -10.27 17.13 -26.15
N GLY A 340 -9.29 18.02 -26.20
CA GLY A 340 -9.16 18.99 -27.27
C GLY A 340 -10.33 19.97 -27.30
N ARG A 341 -11.29 19.75 -28.19
CA ARG A 341 -12.52 20.57 -28.32
C ARG A 341 -13.78 19.82 -27.89
N ASP A 342 -13.68 18.51 -27.66
CA ASP A 342 -14.83 17.67 -27.39
C ASP A 342 -15.03 17.51 -25.89
N THR A 343 -16.27 17.65 -25.45
CA THR A 343 -16.67 17.35 -24.06
C THR A 343 -17.17 15.91 -23.96
N LEU A 344 -16.56 15.12 -23.12
CA LEU A 344 -16.91 13.71 -22.89
C LEU A 344 -17.71 13.56 -21.62
N ALA A 345 -18.77 12.76 -21.68
CA ALA A 345 -19.49 12.33 -20.50
C ALA A 345 -18.61 11.39 -19.65
N MET A 346 -18.73 11.51 -18.33
CA MET A 346 -18.06 10.68 -17.37
C MET A 346 -19.09 9.87 -16.59
N SER A 347 -18.87 8.55 -16.50
CA SER A 347 -19.72 7.64 -15.72
C SER A 347 -18.94 7.13 -14.51
N GLU A 348 -19.55 7.15 -13.33
CA GLU A 348 -19.01 6.55 -12.14
C GLU A 348 -19.11 5.02 -12.26
N TYR A 349 -17.98 4.31 -12.14
CA TYR A 349 -17.91 2.85 -12.20
C TYR A 349 -17.55 2.20 -10.86
N ALA A 350 -17.03 3.01 -9.94
CA ALA A 350 -16.79 2.68 -8.54
C ALA A 350 -16.78 3.98 -7.73
N PRO A 351 -16.94 3.96 -6.41
CA PRO A 351 -16.98 5.19 -5.60
C PRO A 351 -15.79 6.11 -5.87
N PHE A 352 -16.09 7.36 -6.25
CA PHE A 352 -15.12 8.42 -6.61
C PHE A 352 -14.28 8.13 -7.86
N GLN A 353 -14.59 7.10 -8.63
CA GLN A 353 -13.86 6.67 -9.82
C GLN A 353 -14.74 6.82 -11.05
N TYR A 354 -14.37 7.70 -11.95
CA TYR A 354 -15.12 8.03 -13.15
C TYR A 354 -14.36 7.61 -14.41
N ARG A 355 -15.10 7.19 -15.44
CA ARG A 355 -14.55 6.78 -16.73
C ARG A 355 -15.33 7.39 -17.88
N SER A 356 -14.63 7.85 -18.93
CA SER A 356 -15.23 8.23 -20.20
C SER A 356 -15.44 7.04 -21.12
N ASP A 357 -16.28 7.19 -22.12
CA ASP A 357 -16.23 6.34 -23.30
C ASP A 357 -14.89 6.48 -24.01
N SER A 358 -14.59 5.48 -24.87
CA SER A 358 -13.40 5.51 -25.70
C SER A 358 -13.56 6.48 -26.86
N VAL A 359 -12.60 7.37 -27.01
CA VAL A 359 -12.52 8.35 -28.11
C VAL A 359 -11.25 8.14 -28.92
N ALA A 360 -11.33 8.29 -30.24
CA ALA A 360 -10.18 8.22 -31.11
C ALA A 360 -9.39 9.55 -31.07
N ILE A 361 -8.08 9.43 -30.81
CA ILE A 361 -7.20 10.58 -30.68
C ILE A 361 -5.94 10.36 -31.51
N HIS A 362 -5.49 11.41 -32.17
CA HIS A 362 -4.25 11.45 -32.92
C HIS A 362 -3.47 12.72 -32.61
N GLY A 363 -2.15 12.58 -32.54
CA GLY A 363 -1.25 13.72 -32.33
C GLY A 363 -1.26 14.23 -30.89
N MET A 364 -0.87 15.48 -30.75
CA MET A 364 -0.77 16.14 -29.45
C MET A 364 -2.13 16.77 -29.09
N ILE A 365 -2.63 16.42 -27.90
CA ILE A 365 -3.92 16.89 -27.42
C ILE A 365 -3.87 17.24 -25.94
N GLU A 366 -4.58 18.28 -25.55
CA GLU A 366 -4.79 18.64 -24.16
C GLU A 366 -6.07 17.99 -23.64
N VAL A 367 -5.98 17.41 -22.44
CA VAL A 367 -7.09 16.80 -21.70
C VAL A 367 -7.28 17.61 -20.42
N LYS A 368 -8.49 18.08 -20.17
CA LYS A 368 -8.86 18.87 -19.00
C LYS A 368 -10.01 18.21 -18.25
N ALA A 369 -9.90 18.14 -16.94
CA ALA A 369 -10.99 17.73 -16.07
C ALA A 369 -11.42 18.90 -15.19
N ALA A 370 -12.73 18.99 -14.90
CA ALA A 370 -13.31 19.99 -14.03
C ALA A 370 -14.41 19.38 -13.16
N ALA A 371 -14.42 19.71 -11.85
CA ALA A 371 -15.51 19.39 -10.93
C ALA A 371 -15.59 20.50 -9.87
N GLY A 372 -16.74 21.20 -9.78
CA GLY A 372 -16.84 22.44 -8.99
C GLY A 372 -15.74 23.43 -9.41
N ASP A 373 -14.99 23.93 -8.42
CA ASP A 373 -13.88 24.86 -8.66
C ASP A 373 -12.55 24.16 -8.98
N LEU A 374 -12.50 22.83 -8.88
CA LEU A 374 -11.29 22.07 -9.14
C LEU A 374 -11.03 21.91 -10.62
N ARG A 375 -9.76 21.99 -10.99
CA ARG A 375 -9.28 21.79 -12.35
C ARG A 375 -8.03 20.91 -12.34
N ASP A 376 -7.94 19.98 -13.29
CA ASP A 376 -6.73 19.21 -13.58
C ASP A 376 -6.54 19.10 -15.09
N SER A 377 -5.30 19.02 -15.55
CA SER A 377 -5.02 18.93 -16.98
C SER A 377 -3.74 18.15 -17.28
N VAL A 378 -3.68 17.64 -18.52
CA VAL A 378 -2.49 16.99 -19.07
C VAL A 378 -2.45 17.12 -20.57
N THR A 379 -1.26 17.31 -21.15
CA THR A 379 -1.04 17.17 -22.58
C THR A 379 -0.48 15.79 -22.88
N ILE A 380 -1.11 15.06 -23.79
CA ILE A 380 -0.69 13.73 -24.24
C ILE A 380 -0.38 13.75 -25.75
N LEU A 381 0.51 12.87 -26.18
CA LEU A 381 0.82 12.61 -27.57
C LEU A 381 0.41 11.17 -27.91
N VAL A 382 -0.47 11.01 -28.88
CA VAL A 382 -1.02 9.73 -29.31
C VAL A 382 -0.62 9.47 -30.77
N GLY A 383 -0.05 8.31 -31.05
CA GLY A 383 0.30 7.89 -32.40
C GLY A 383 1.53 6.98 -32.47
N ASN A 384 1.92 6.63 -33.70
CA ASN A 384 3.01 5.71 -34.02
C ASN A 384 4.43 6.20 -33.67
N VAL A 385 4.58 7.17 -32.78
CA VAL A 385 5.85 7.82 -32.43
C VAL A 385 6.88 6.85 -31.86
N LEU A 386 6.43 5.69 -31.41
CA LEU A 386 7.25 4.74 -30.64
C LEU A 386 7.54 3.42 -31.37
N LYS A 387 7.14 3.26 -32.62
CA LYS A 387 7.66 2.11 -33.39
C LYS A 387 9.15 2.38 -33.64
N PRO A 388 10.08 1.65 -33.01
CA PRO A 388 11.48 1.77 -33.38
C PRO A 388 11.54 1.45 -34.86
N LYS A 389 12.11 2.36 -35.67
CA LYS A 389 12.52 2.03 -37.04
C LYS A 389 13.35 0.74 -36.86
N ARG A 390 12.88 -0.37 -37.42
CA ARG A 390 13.68 -1.61 -37.46
C ARG A 390 15.00 -1.21 -38.06
N THR A 391 16.04 -1.08 -37.25
CA THR A 391 17.41 -0.97 -37.71
C THR A 391 17.66 -2.28 -38.42
N GLN A 392 17.78 -2.26 -39.76
CA GLN A 392 18.25 -3.40 -40.50
C GLN A 392 19.62 -3.72 -39.91
N VAL A 393 19.70 -4.79 -39.15
CA VAL A 393 20.97 -5.38 -38.78
C VAL A 393 21.59 -5.85 -40.11
N LEU A 394 22.49 -5.03 -40.63
CA LEU A 394 23.36 -5.45 -41.74
C LEU A 394 24.07 -6.71 -41.25
N ARG A 395 23.59 -7.88 -41.70
CA ARG A 395 24.35 -9.14 -41.59
C ARG A 395 25.66 -8.89 -42.34
N ARG A 396 26.75 -8.71 -41.63
CA ARG A 396 28.09 -8.86 -42.20
C ARG A 396 28.14 -10.29 -42.68
N THR A 397 28.07 -10.46 -44.00
CA THR A 397 28.45 -11.72 -44.66
C THR A 397 29.92 -11.94 -44.32
N ALA A 398 30.20 -13.01 -43.59
CA ALA A 398 31.56 -13.49 -43.40
C ALA A 398 32.13 -13.78 -44.80
N GLY A 399 33.18 -13.08 -45.15
CA GLY A 399 33.96 -13.37 -46.35
C GLY A 399 34.61 -14.78 -46.25
N PRO A 400 34.96 -15.39 -47.37
CA PRO A 400 35.47 -16.76 -47.39
C PRO A 400 36.82 -16.84 -46.64
N GLN A 401 36.91 -17.78 -45.70
CA GLN A 401 38.19 -18.19 -45.11
C GLN A 401 39.06 -18.84 -46.18
N THR A 402 40.16 -18.19 -46.54
CA THR A 402 41.22 -18.84 -47.28
C THR A 402 42.03 -19.71 -46.32
N THR A 403 41.94 -21.02 -46.52
CA THR A 403 42.87 -22.00 -45.97
C THR A 403 44.26 -21.85 -46.63
N ASN A 404 45.29 -21.68 -45.79
CA ASN A 404 46.67 -22.14 -46.01
C ASN A 404 47.18 -22.70 -44.69
#